data_6b6cb457daad590b7b3768d1690ae228
#
_entry.id   6b6cb457daad590b7b3768d1690ae228
#
_cell.length_a   1.000
_cell.length_b   1.000
_cell.length_c   1.000
_cell.angle_alpha   90.00
_cell.angle_beta   90.00
_cell.angle_gamma   90.00
#
_symmetry.space_group_name_H-M   'P 1'
#
loop_
_entity.id
_entity.type
_entity.pdbx_description
1 polymer ?
#
loop_
_entity_poly.entity_id
_entity_poly.type
_entity_poly.pdbx_seq_one_letter_code
_entity_poly.pdbx_strand_id
1 'polypeptide(L)'
;MDPDGYDKALWLWDGSLDGMSLKGLSDNAAFDYVDGLWGYFGLWSSKHHIRHVKLFGFATLPKDMPTKSNVQYKGVADGDLLYQGEERLLKNGVALVNVDFKNHIVTARFDKFRDTDIRVTLKDMKIDQSTFSGGTHNITLDGQTITLGDKVSATSMGQFYGYDAEKGIPDELGGGLVTTGTEGTLAILYLAE
;
A
#
# COMPACT_ATOMS: atom_id res chain seq x y z
N MET A 1 17.03 -11.72 -5.65
CA MET A 1 16.99 -12.20 -4.24
C MET A 1 16.69 -13.68 -4.27
N ASP A 2 17.39 -14.48 -3.49
CA ASP A 2 17.20 -15.91 -3.45
C ASP A 2 15.80 -16.23 -2.87
N PRO A 3 14.98 -17.07 -3.52
CA PRO A 3 13.71 -17.51 -2.96
C PRO A 3 13.83 -18.08 -1.56
N ASP A 4 14.96 -18.72 -1.24
CA ASP A 4 15.27 -19.22 0.10
C ASP A 4 15.52 -18.13 1.15
N GLY A 5 15.91 -16.93 0.75
CA GLY A 5 16.01 -15.76 1.62
C GLY A 5 14.65 -15.19 2.04
N TYR A 6 13.67 -15.46 1.24
CA TYR A 6 12.29 -15.03 1.40
C TYR A 6 11.58 -15.77 2.52
N ASP A 7 11.65 -17.08 2.49
CA ASP A 7 11.14 -17.93 3.56
C ASP A 7 11.80 -17.61 4.90
N LYS A 8 13.10 -17.28 4.87
CA LYS A 8 13.83 -16.87 6.08
C LYS A 8 13.41 -15.50 6.61
N ALA A 9 13.08 -14.54 5.76
CA ALA A 9 12.59 -13.25 6.22
C ALA A 9 11.21 -13.35 6.89
N LEU A 10 10.34 -14.20 6.38
CA LEU A 10 9.06 -14.56 7.02
C LEU A 10 9.26 -15.33 8.33
N TRP A 11 10.29 -16.16 8.41
CA TRP A 11 10.63 -16.96 9.60
C TRP A 11 11.33 -16.12 10.68
N LEU A 12 12.16 -15.15 10.33
CA LEU A 12 12.83 -14.24 11.28
C LEU A 12 11.85 -13.38 12.08
N TRP A 13 10.61 -13.35 11.68
CA TRP A 13 9.56 -12.58 12.32
C TRP A 13 8.81 -13.33 13.41
N ASP A 14 9.29 -14.53 13.79
CA ASP A 14 8.71 -15.32 14.87
C ASP A 14 7.17 -15.50 14.75
N GLY A 15 6.65 -15.23 13.58
CA GLY A 15 5.23 -15.30 13.32
C GLY A 15 4.39 -14.35 14.15
N SER A 16 4.97 -13.34 14.78
CA SER A 16 4.20 -12.39 15.56
C SER A 16 4.28 -10.99 14.94
N LEU A 17 3.14 -10.45 14.59
CA LEU A 17 2.93 -9.08 14.15
C LEU A 17 1.83 -8.49 15.01
N ASP A 18 2.16 -7.42 15.74
CA ASP A 18 1.23 -6.77 16.67
C ASP A 18 0.57 -7.76 17.65
N GLY A 19 1.33 -8.76 18.16
CA GLY A 19 0.85 -9.77 19.07
C GLY A 19 0.04 -10.90 18.41
N MET A 20 -0.08 -10.93 17.09
CA MET A 20 -0.74 -12.01 16.36
C MET A 20 0.32 -12.99 15.80
N SER A 21 0.18 -14.25 16.10
CA SER A 21 1.02 -15.32 15.59
C SER A 21 0.67 -15.62 14.12
N LEU A 22 1.66 -15.70 13.23
CA LEU A 22 1.46 -16.20 11.87
C LEU A 22 0.88 -17.61 11.85
N LYS A 23 1.18 -18.45 12.85
CA LYS A 23 0.55 -19.77 13.03
C LYS A 23 -0.95 -19.70 13.30
N GLY A 24 -1.43 -18.66 13.99
CA GLY A 24 -2.87 -18.43 14.21
C GLY A 24 -3.58 -17.88 12.98
N LEU A 25 -2.84 -17.44 11.96
CA LEU A 25 -3.39 -16.94 10.70
C LEU A 25 -3.57 -18.06 9.67
N SER A 26 -2.89 -19.20 9.82
CA SER A 26 -2.77 -20.26 8.81
C SER A 26 -4.09 -20.89 8.39
N ASP A 27 -5.08 -20.96 9.26
CA ASP A 27 -6.34 -21.66 8.97
C ASP A 27 -7.47 -20.74 8.49
N ASN A 28 -7.35 -19.43 8.66
CA ASN A 28 -8.42 -18.46 8.41
C ASN A 28 -7.96 -17.13 7.77
N ALA A 29 -6.70 -17.01 7.39
CA ALA A 29 -6.17 -15.79 6.78
C ALA A 29 -5.45 -16.10 5.48
N ALA A 30 -5.67 -15.28 4.46
CA ALA A 30 -4.82 -15.24 3.28
C ALA A 30 -3.71 -14.21 3.51
N PHE A 31 -2.49 -14.59 3.20
CA PHE A 31 -1.36 -13.69 3.09
C PHE A 31 -1.10 -13.44 1.61
N ASP A 32 -1.18 -12.20 1.20
CA ASP A 32 -0.77 -11.77 -0.12
C ASP A 32 0.37 -10.76 0.00
N TYR A 33 1.32 -10.79 -0.91
CA TYR A 33 2.48 -9.92 -0.85
C TYR A 33 2.87 -9.45 -2.24
N VAL A 34 3.48 -8.29 -2.29
CA VAL A 34 4.12 -7.73 -3.48
C VAL A 34 5.60 -7.59 -3.18
N ASP A 35 6.43 -8.14 -4.06
CA ASP A 35 7.88 -8.16 -3.96
C ASP A 35 8.48 -7.05 -4.82
N GLY A 36 9.34 -6.25 -4.22
CA GLY A 36 10.17 -5.25 -4.88
C GLY A 36 11.64 -5.55 -4.69
N LEU A 37 12.51 -4.75 -5.30
CA LEU A 37 13.95 -4.91 -5.16
C LEU A 37 14.42 -4.58 -3.74
N TRP A 38 13.78 -3.61 -3.08
CA TRP A 38 14.17 -3.09 -1.78
C TRP A 38 13.06 -3.15 -0.73
N GLY A 39 11.82 -3.31 -1.15
CA GLY A 39 10.66 -3.31 -0.28
C GLY A 39 9.74 -4.52 -0.45
N TYR A 40 9.04 -4.88 0.62
CA TYR A 40 8.07 -5.95 0.66
C TYR A 40 6.77 -5.46 1.28
N PHE A 41 5.66 -6.01 0.83
CA PHE A 41 4.37 -5.78 1.44
C PHE A 41 3.73 -7.09 1.83
N GLY A 42 3.13 -7.09 2.99
CA GLY A 42 2.24 -8.15 3.42
C GLY A 42 0.84 -7.64 3.64
N LEU A 43 -0.12 -8.36 3.11
CA LEU A 43 -1.52 -8.16 3.34
C LEU A 43 -2.06 -9.33 4.12
N TRP A 44 -2.63 -9.08 5.29
CA TRP A 44 -3.32 -10.09 6.06
C TRP A 44 -4.81 -9.88 5.97
N SER A 45 -5.50 -10.85 5.40
CA SER A 45 -6.95 -10.92 5.46
C SER A 45 -7.37 -12.06 6.39
N SER A 46 -8.29 -11.81 7.31
CA SER A 46 -9.11 -12.87 7.87
C SER A 46 -10.22 -13.18 6.87
N LYS A 47 -10.85 -14.36 6.96
CA LYS A 47 -11.86 -14.90 6.02
C LYS A 47 -12.84 -13.89 5.41
N HIS A 48 -12.90 -12.68 5.92
CA HIS A 48 -13.87 -11.67 5.52
C HIS A 48 -13.33 -10.23 5.46
N HIS A 49 -12.10 -9.92 5.88
CA HIS A 49 -11.60 -8.53 5.88
C HIS A 49 -10.08 -8.45 5.92
N ILE A 50 -9.48 -7.60 5.09
CA ILE A 50 -8.10 -7.14 5.27
C ILE A 50 -8.05 -6.32 6.55
N ARG A 51 -7.18 -6.72 7.46
CA ARG A 51 -7.06 -6.04 8.77
C ARG A 51 -5.75 -5.31 8.96
N HIS A 52 -4.70 -5.72 8.28
CA HIS A 52 -3.38 -5.15 8.51
C HIS A 52 -2.58 -5.07 7.21
N VAL A 53 -1.92 -3.92 7.05
CA VAL A 53 -0.93 -3.67 6.01
C VAL A 53 0.40 -3.45 6.70
N LYS A 54 1.44 -4.15 6.29
CA LYS A 54 2.80 -3.94 6.78
C LYS A 54 3.75 -3.72 5.62
N LEU A 55 4.66 -2.80 5.82
CA LEU A 55 5.69 -2.41 4.88
C LEU A 55 7.04 -2.87 5.42
N PHE A 56 7.85 -3.46 4.55
CA PHE A 56 9.19 -3.95 4.90
C PHE A 56 10.17 -3.58 3.83
N GLY A 57 11.43 -3.43 4.21
CA GLY A 57 12.49 -3.20 3.26
C GLY A 57 13.60 -2.33 3.83
N PHE A 58 14.55 -2.00 2.97
CA PHE A 58 15.65 -1.09 3.27
C PHE A 58 15.19 0.34 3.00
N ALA A 59 14.71 1.01 4.03
CA ALA A 59 14.25 2.39 3.93
C ALA A 59 15.34 3.32 3.39
N THR A 60 14.97 4.24 2.52
CA THR A 60 15.85 5.34 2.12
C THR A 60 16.24 6.15 3.34
N LEU A 61 17.51 6.43 3.50
CA LEU A 61 17.98 7.23 4.64
C LEU A 61 17.52 8.69 4.52
N PRO A 62 17.12 9.34 5.61
CA PRO A 62 16.64 10.74 5.55
C PRO A 62 17.61 11.71 4.85
N LYS A 63 18.92 11.49 4.97
CA LYS A 63 19.95 12.30 4.31
C LYS A 63 19.98 12.16 2.79
N ASP A 64 19.45 11.04 2.26
CA ASP A 64 19.44 10.69 0.85
C ASP A 64 18.07 11.04 0.20
N MET A 65 17.13 11.58 0.97
CA MET A 65 15.86 12.03 0.46
C MET A 65 16.01 13.31 -0.37
N PRO A 66 15.44 13.36 -1.59
CA PRO A 66 15.48 14.55 -2.44
C PRO A 66 14.76 15.75 -1.82
N THR A 67 15.19 16.96 -2.21
CA THR A 67 14.56 18.19 -1.71
C THR A 67 13.93 19.04 -2.82
N LYS A 68 14.08 18.68 -4.09
CA LYS A 68 13.69 19.57 -5.20
C LYS A 68 13.14 18.86 -6.44
N SER A 69 13.09 17.53 -6.45
CA SER A 69 12.63 16.77 -7.63
C SER A 69 11.14 16.47 -7.56
N ASN A 70 10.54 16.33 -8.73
CA ASN A 70 9.24 15.69 -8.92
C ASN A 70 9.48 14.36 -9.62
N VAL A 71 8.98 13.29 -9.05
CA VAL A 71 9.19 11.93 -9.56
C VAL A 71 7.84 11.23 -9.70
N GLN A 72 7.68 10.46 -10.77
CA GLN A 72 6.56 9.55 -10.93
C GLN A 72 7.07 8.12 -10.85
N TYR A 73 6.51 7.38 -9.92
CA TYR A 73 6.70 5.94 -9.77
C TYR A 73 5.50 5.20 -10.35
N LYS A 74 5.76 4.05 -10.95
CA LYS A 74 4.73 3.19 -11.51
C LYS A 74 4.92 1.77 -11.03
N GLY A 75 3.82 1.12 -10.66
CA GLY A 75 3.91 -0.24 -10.15
C GLY A 75 2.56 -0.92 -10.06
N VAL A 76 2.42 -1.77 -9.08
CA VAL A 76 1.27 -2.63 -8.89
C VAL A 76 0.51 -2.27 -7.62
N ALA A 77 -0.78 -2.58 -7.64
CA ALA A 77 -1.67 -2.46 -6.48
C ALA A 77 -2.58 -3.67 -6.39
N ASP A 78 -2.74 -4.18 -5.17
CA ASP A 78 -3.68 -5.24 -4.84
C ASP A 78 -4.51 -4.83 -3.60
N GLY A 79 -5.65 -5.49 -3.39
CA GLY A 79 -6.49 -5.16 -2.26
C GLY A 79 -7.82 -5.89 -2.24
N ASP A 80 -8.73 -5.39 -1.44
CA ASP A 80 -10.13 -5.81 -1.43
C ASP A 80 -11.08 -4.64 -1.16
N LEU A 81 -12.29 -4.77 -1.65
CA LEU A 81 -13.40 -3.90 -1.37
C LEU A 81 -14.59 -4.74 -0.88
N LEU A 82 -15.07 -4.47 0.32
CA LEU A 82 -16.39 -4.86 0.77
C LEU A 82 -17.30 -3.63 0.68
N TYR A 83 -18.34 -3.68 -0.15
CA TYR A 83 -19.26 -2.57 -0.30
C TYR A 83 -20.69 -3.07 -0.46
N GLN A 84 -21.60 -2.59 0.39
CA GLN A 84 -23.01 -2.99 0.41
C GLN A 84 -23.23 -4.51 0.47
N GLY A 85 -22.35 -5.23 1.19
CA GLY A 85 -22.38 -6.68 1.35
C GLY A 85 -21.74 -7.47 0.21
N GLU A 86 -21.28 -6.81 -0.85
CA GLU A 86 -20.53 -7.44 -1.93
C GLU A 86 -19.01 -7.33 -1.68
N GLU A 87 -18.30 -8.45 -1.79
CA GLU A 87 -16.85 -8.52 -1.69
C GLU A 87 -16.24 -8.59 -3.09
N ARG A 88 -15.24 -7.75 -3.35
CA ARG A 88 -14.48 -7.68 -4.60
C ARG A 88 -13.00 -7.72 -4.33
N LEU A 89 -12.32 -8.73 -4.83
CA LEU A 89 -10.85 -8.78 -4.80
C LEU A 89 -10.28 -7.86 -5.87
N LEU A 90 -9.38 -6.98 -5.45
CA LEU A 90 -8.70 -6.03 -6.31
C LEU A 90 -7.31 -6.58 -6.64
N LYS A 91 -7.13 -7.17 -7.82
CA LYS A 91 -5.88 -7.83 -8.21
C LYS A 91 -5.26 -7.20 -9.46
N ASN A 92 -3.91 -7.18 -9.46
CA ASN A 92 -3.12 -6.73 -10.60
C ASN A 92 -3.49 -5.32 -11.09
N GLY A 93 -3.86 -4.45 -10.17
CA GLY A 93 -4.07 -3.03 -10.44
C GLY A 93 -2.77 -2.31 -10.78
N VAL A 94 -2.90 -1.16 -11.41
CA VAL A 94 -1.78 -0.25 -11.69
C VAL A 94 -1.72 0.81 -10.58
N ALA A 95 -0.56 0.95 -9.96
CA ALA A 95 -0.23 2.06 -9.08
C ALA A 95 0.54 3.14 -9.86
N LEU A 96 0.05 4.38 -9.82
CA LEU A 96 0.79 5.56 -10.29
C LEU A 96 0.93 6.51 -9.11
N VAL A 97 2.18 6.77 -8.72
CA VAL A 97 2.48 7.61 -7.56
C VAL A 97 3.35 8.78 -7.99
N ASN A 98 2.84 9.98 -7.78
CA ASN A 98 3.56 11.22 -8.05
C ASN A 98 4.07 11.79 -6.72
N VAL A 99 5.35 12.05 -6.65
CA VAL A 99 6.03 12.59 -5.49
C VAL A 99 6.58 13.98 -5.82
N ASP A 100 6.12 14.98 -5.10
CA ASP A 100 6.66 16.32 -5.08
C ASP A 100 7.53 16.48 -3.83
N PHE A 101 8.82 16.18 -3.96
CA PHE A 101 9.77 16.28 -2.87
C PHE A 101 9.97 17.73 -2.39
N LYS A 102 9.78 18.72 -3.26
CA LYS A 102 9.92 20.13 -2.91
C LYS A 102 8.83 20.59 -1.93
N ASN A 103 7.60 20.14 -2.16
CA ASN A 103 6.44 20.48 -1.33
C ASN A 103 6.13 19.40 -0.28
N HIS A 104 6.92 18.32 -0.24
CA HIS A 104 6.71 17.18 0.65
C HIS A 104 5.33 16.55 0.52
N ILE A 105 4.90 16.30 -0.73
CA ILE A 105 3.56 15.78 -1.04
C ILE A 105 3.68 14.52 -1.91
N VAL A 106 2.87 13.51 -1.56
CA VAL A 106 2.65 12.32 -2.38
C VAL A 106 1.18 12.26 -2.79
N THR A 107 0.96 11.95 -4.08
CA THR A 107 -0.36 11.67 -4.64
C THR A 107 -0.31 10.33 -5.35
N ALA A 108 -1.26 9.44 -5.07
CA ALA A 108 -1.32 8.12 -5.69
C ALA A 108 -2.66 7.88 -6.37
N ARG A 109 -2.64 7.09 -7.44
CA ARG A 109 -3.81 6.59 -8.14
C ARG A 109 -3.65 5.10 -8.37
N PHE A 110 -4.70 4.35 -8.05
CA PHE A 110 -4.82 2.92 -8.24
C PHE A 110 -6.01 2.66 -9.15
N ASP A 111 -5.79 2.00 -10.27
CA ASP A 111 -6.85 1.65 -11.23
C ASP A 111 -6.47 0.41 -12.04
N LYS A 112 -7.32 0.04 -13.01
CA LYS A 112 -7.11 -1.10 -13.91
C LYS A 112 -6.95 -2.44 -13.19
N PHE A 113 -7.62 -2.60 -12.07
CA PHE A 113 -7.71 -3.89 -11.42
C PHE A 113 -8.41 -4.90 -12.34
N ARG A 114 -7.99 -6.17 -12.23
CA ARG A 114 -8.61 -7.25 -12.98
C ARG A 114 -10.07 -7.39 -12.55
N ASP A 115 -10.97 -7.54 -13.52
CA ASP A 115 -12.39 -7.87 -13.34
C ASP A 115 -13.20 -6.83 -12.54
N THR A 116 -12.68 -5.61 -12.33
CA THR A 116 -13.44 -4.55 -11.66
C THR A 116 -13.03 -3.15 -12.16
N ASP A 117 -14.00 -2.30 -12.41
CA ASP A 117 -13.77 -0.88 -12.75
C ASP A 117 -13.79 -0.03 -11.47
N ILE A 118 -12.76 -0.23 -10.65
CA ILE A 118 -12.52 0.62 -9.48
C ILE A 118 -11.31 1.52 -9.72
N ARG A 119 -11.44 2.75 -9.28
CA ARG A 119 -10.33 3.70 -9.17
C ARG A 119 -10.29 4.30 -7.79
N VAL A 120 -9.11 4.31 -7.19
CA VAL A 120 -8.86 4.97 -5.92
C VAL A 120 -7.78 6.02 -6.09
N THR A 121 -8.01 7.20 -5.54
CA THR A 121 -7.03 8.29 -5.57
C THR A 121 -6.74 8.74 -4.16
N LEU A 122 -5.45 8.82 -3.81
CA LEU A 122 -4.94 9.44 -2.59
C LEU A 122 -4.32 10.79 -2.95
N LYS A 123 -4.60 11.84 -2.19
CA LYS A 123 -4.07 13.19 -2.42
C LYS A 123 -3.51 13.76 -1.13
N ASP A 124 -2.48 14.58 -1.29
CA ASP A 124 -1.91 15.41 -0.21
C ASP A 124 -1.37 14.61 0.98
N MET A 125 -0.90 13.36 0.76
CA MET A 125 -0.12 12.65 1.77
C MET A 125 1.17 13.41 2.05
N LYS A 126 1.54 13.57 3.31
CA LYS A 126 2.70 14.36 3.72
C LYS A 126 3.91 13.48 3.91
N ILE A 127 5.04 13.90 3.33
CA ILE A 127 6.33 13.26 3.53
C ILE A 127 6.94 13.74 4.85
N ASP A 128 7.33 12.77 5.67
CA ASP A 128 8.13 12.97 6.87
C ASP A 128 9.33 12.03 6.82
N GLN A 129 10.53 12.58 6.63
CA GLN A 129 11.76 11.82 6.38
C GLN A 129 11.59 10.85 5.19
N SER A 130 11.69 9.54 5.42
CA SER A 130 11.53 8.51 4.40
C SER A 130 10.13 7.86 4.40
N THR A 131 9.19 8.40 5.15
CA THR A 131 7.80 7.95 5.20
C THR A 131 6.85 8.99 4.66
N PHE A 132 5.62 8.59 4.35
CA PHE A 132 4.54 9.51 4.02
C PHE A 132 3.21 8.98 4.52
N SER A 133 2.30 9.87 4.89
CA SER A 133 1.02 9.47 5.48
C SER A 133 -0.05 10.54 5.38
N GLY A 134 -1.28 10.17 5.75
CA GLY A 134 -2.44 11.06 5.80
C GLY A 134 -3.02 11.33 4.41
N GLY A 135 -3.50 12.57 4.19
CA GLY A 135 -4.14 12.97 2.95
C GLY A 135 -5.63 12.62 2.89
N THR A 136 -6.19 12.83 1.71
CA THR A 136 -7.60 12.54 1.41
C THR A 136 -7.69 11.45 0.35
N HIS A 137 -8.80 10.72 0.32
CA HIS A 137 -9.03 9.70 -0.67
C HIS A 137 -10.38 9.90 -1.37
N ASN A 138 -10.46 9.36 -2.59
CA ASN A 138 -11.69 9.27 -3.37
C ASN A 138 -11.76 7.88 -4.02
N ILE A 139 -12.95 7.29 -3.99
CA ILE A 139 -13.22 5.96 -4.56
C ILE A 139 -14.25 6.14 -5.68
N THR A 140 -13.94 5.60 -6.86
CA THR A 140 -14.85 5.53 -7.99
C THR A 140 -15.06 4.06 -8.33
N LEU A 141 -16.31 3.62 -8.40
CA LEU A 141 -16.72 2.26 -8.78
C LEU A 141 -17.69 2.35 -9.95
N ASP A 142 -17.41 1.62 -11.02
CA ASP A 142 -18.25 1.60 -12.25
C ASP A 142 -18.55 3.01 -12.78
N GLY A 143 -17.52 3.90 -12.73
CA GLY A 143 -17.60 5.29 -13.18
C GLY A 143 -18.29 6.27 -12.20
N GLN A 144 -18.80 5.81 -11.08
CA GLN A 144 -19.47 6.63 -10.07
C GLN A 144 -18.62 6.78 -8.81
N THR A 145 -18.57 7.99 -8.26
CA THR A 145 -17.97 8.21 -6.94
C THR A 145 -18.82 7.59 -5.87
N ILE A 146 -18.21 6.74 -5.05
CA ILE A 146 -18.88 6.09 -3.91
C ILE A 146 -18.29 6.57 -2.59
N THR A 147 -19.07 6.45 -1.53
CA THR A 147 -18.66 6.56 -0.14
C THR A 147 -18.91 5.25 0.57
N LEU A 148 -18.12 4.93 1.57
CA LEU A 148 -18.33 3.72 2.38
C LEU A 148 -19.37 3.92 3.50
N GLY A 149 -20.28 4.85 3.30
CA GLY A 149 -21.33 5.23 4.24
C GLY A 149 -20.89 6.33 5.21
N ASP A 150 -21.56 6.38 6.36
CA ASP A 150 -21.27 7.36 7.40
C ASP A 150 -20.05 6.93 8.26
N LYS A 151 -19.49 7.90 9.00
CA LYS A 151 -18.37 7.69 9.95
C LYS A 151 -17.15 7.04 9.31
N VAL A 152 -16.81 7.45 8.10
CA VAL A 152 -15.65 6.92 7.39
C VAL A 152 -14.37 7.27 8.15
N SER A 153 -13.58 6.24 8.47
CA SER A 153 -12.23 6.34 9.00
C SER A 153 -11.26 5.85 7.93
N ALA A 154 -10.21 6.60 7.68
CA ALA A 154 -9.19 6.24 6.72
C ALA A 154 -7.79 6.43 7.29
N THR A 155 -6.92 5.45 7.02
CA THR A 155 -5.50 5.52 7.32
C THR A 155 -4.74 5.20 6.05
N SER A 156 -3.85 6.10 5.62
CA SER A 156 -2.91 5.86 4.55
C SER A 156 -1.49 6.10 5.05
N MET A 157 -0.58 5.24 4.64
CA MET A 157 0.84 5.33 4.96
C MET A 157 1.68 4.72 3.86
N GLY A 158 2.94 5.14 3.78
CA GLY A 158 3.91 4.54 2.90
C GLY A 158 5.34 4.91 3.29
N GLN A 159 6.28 4.32 2.56
CA GLN A 159 7.70 4.47 2.80
C GLN A 159 8.48 4.43 1.50
N PHE A 160 9.59 5.16 1.46
CA PHE A 160 10.56 5.13 0.38
C PHE A 160 11.65 4.11 0.70
N TYR A 161 12.11 3.38 -0.34
CA TYR A 161 13.08 2.31 -0.23
C TYR A 161 14.21 2.47 -1.24
N GLY A 162 15.39 1.96 -0.87
CA GLY A 162 16.58 2.02 -1.70
C GLY A 162 17.05 3.45 -1.96
N TYR A 163 18.04 3.60 -2.82
CA TYR A 163 18.52 4.90 -3.29
C TYR A 163 19.30 4.75 -4.59
N ASP A 164 18.82 5.35 -5.66
CA ASP A 164 19.52 5.46 -6.93
C ASP A 164 20.47 6.66 -6.86
N ALA A 165 21.77 6.37 -6.66
CA ALA A 165 22.78 7.40 -6.54
C ALA A 165 23.02 8.20 -7.84
N GLU A 166 22.69 7.62 -9.00
CA GLU A 166 22.84 8.31 -10.30
C GLU A 166 21.71 9.32 -10.51
N LYS A 167 20.48 8.96 -10.15
CA LYS A 167 19.32 9.85 -10.23
C LYS A 167 19.15 10.73 -9.00
N GLY A 168 19.72 10.35 -7.86
CA GLY A 168 19.58 11.07 -6.60
C GLY A 168 18.18 11.00 -6.01
N ILE A 169 17.49 9.85 -6.18
CA ILE A 169 16.11 9.61 -5.73
C ILE A 169 15.99 8.22 -5.09
N PRO A 170 14.97 7.96 -4.27
CA PRO A 170 14.60 6.60 -3.88
C PRO A 170 14.32 5.71 -5.09
N ASP A 171 14.75 4.44 -5.03
CA ASP A 171 14.48 3.47 -6.10
C ASP A 171 13.01 3.09 -6.16
N GLU A 172 12.41 2.90 -5.00
CA GLU A 172 11.06 2.38 -4.84
C GLU A 172 10.30 3.12 -3.75
N LEU A 173 9.01 3.04 -3.81
CA LEU A 173 8.14 3.38 -2.70
C LEU A 173 6.98 2.39 -2.61
N GLY A 174 6.45 2.29 -1.43
CA GLY A 174 5.27 1.50 -1.25
C GLY A 174 4.41 1.97 -0.11
N GLY A 175 3.16 1.53 -0.10
CA GLY A 175 2.22 1.99 0.88
C GLY A 175 0.93 1.20 0.92
N GLY A 176 0.04 1.68 1.76
CA GLY A 176 -1.31 1.15 1.88
C GLY A 176 -2.32 2.19 2.28
N LEU A 177 -3.56 1.88 1.94
CA LEU A 177 -4.76 2.57 2.39
C LEU A 177 -5.69 1.55 3.03
N VAL A 178 -6.19 1.84 4.21
CA VAL A 178 -7.35 1.17 4.78
C VAL A 178 -8.40 2.24 5.09
N THR A 179 -9.60 2.05 4.59
CA THR A 179 -10.74 2.92 4.89
C THR A 179 -11.96 2.07 5.22
N THR A 180 -12.67 2.46 6.26
CA THR A 180 -13.84 1.74 6.79
C THR A 180 -14.96 2.72 7.07
N GLY A 181 -16.15 2.35 6.70
CA GLY A 181 -17.39 3.07 6.99
C GLY A 181 -18.54 2.12 7.30
N THR A 182 -19.74 2.63 7.45
CA THR A 182 -20.92 1.83 7.81
C THR A 182 -21.39 0.91 6.68
N GLU A 183 -21.04 1.20 5.42
CA GLU A 183 -21.46 0.45 4.24
C GLU A 183 -20.35 -0.42 3.65
N GLY A 184 -19.11 -0.34 4.20
CA GLY A 184 -18.04 -1.15 3.67
C GLY A 184 -16.65 -0.81 4.18
N THR A 185 -15.70 -1.55 3.60
CA THR A 185 -14.26 -1.39 3.88
C THR A 185 -13.50 -1.52 2.56
N LEU A 186 -12.50 -0.67 2.37
CA LEU A 186 -11.53 -0.80 1.29
C LEU A 186 -10.15 -0.90 1.92
N ALA A 187 -9.35 -1.86 1.42
CA ALA A 187 -7.93 -1.91 1.70
C ALA A 187 -7.16 -2.04 0.39
N ILE A 188 -6.10 -1.27 0.24
CA ILE A 188 -5.18 -1.32 -0.90
C ILE A 188 -3.75 -1.34 -0.41
N LEU A 189 -2.95 -2.16 -1.05
CA LEU A 189 -1.50 -2.20 -1.01
C LEU A 189 -0.93 -1.82 -2.35
N TYR A 190 0.23 -1.17 -2.37
CA TYR A 190 0.93 -0.88 -3.61
C TYR A 190 2.44 -0.80 -3.42
N LEU A 191 3.14 -1.13 -4.49
CA LEU A 191 4.58 -0.95 -4.66
C LEU A 191 4.82 -0.33 -6.03
N ALA A 192 5.72 0.63 -6.12
CA ALA A 192 6.06 1.32 -7.35
C ALA A 192 7.55 1.70 -7.40
N GLU A 193 8.12 1.61 -8.61
CA GLU A 193 9.51 1.92 -8.98
C GLU A 193 9.61 2.96 -10.09
#